data_a5b4803983d2f172c35f88526b270daa
#
_entry.id   a5b4803983d2f172c35f88526b270daa
#
_cell.length_a   1.000
_cell.length_b   1.000
_cell.length_c   1.000
_cell.angle_alpha   90.00
_cell.angle_beta   90.00
_cell.angle_gamma   90.00
#
_symmetry.space_group_name_H-M   'P 1'
#
loop_
_entity.id
_entity.type
_entity.pdbx_description
1 polymer ?
#
loop_
_entity_poly.entity_id
_entity_poly.type
_entity_poly.pdbx_seq_one_letter_code
_entity_poly.pdbx_strand_id
1 'polypeptide(L)'
;MRAKSKFFLTLLAWFALAMFAASSIRPVQAETPPDTARLSPKAAAFASRTLDFIEKMNGIYFDAAVRLNGDDNRFEQRALDTEFGTWNTRVARGPVMEKAGRTVTIIKKPTFQADTLWSRYLVLAAHPKSPLVGTMQASFVVEFHADGNSMVAGMIDVMPAATSDDDLSEIKNAVEAVYQAHGVDGEKYRQRSCLASAEEINVEYRRKAACVGGNFFGRDPMAVTEENFDFMTEIYQAFVESFLKIVEKRQNDTYTDADLTLQDKMRKGWLEDRLFADPNTTQFAPWEAWSLYSLPPVVKF
;
A
#
# COMPACT_ATOMS: atom_id res chain seq x y z
N MET A 1 -36.72 -11.30 -82.06
CA MET A 1 -35.56 -10.42 -82.37
C MET A 1 -35.00 -9.90 -80.99
N ARG A 2 -33.72 -10.22 -80.78
CA ARG A 2 -32.64 -9.46 -80.04
C ARG A 2 -33.09 -8.79 -78.73
N ALA A 3 -32.37 -8.81 -77.59
CA ALA A 3 -30.94 -8.99 -77.40
C ALA A 3 -30.66 -9.44 -75.95
N LYS A 4 -29.60 -10.16 -75.73
CA LYS A 4 -29.02 -10.55 -74.45
C LYS A 4 -28.33 -9.33 -73.81
N SER A 5 -28.52 -9.12 -72.51
CA SER A 5 -27.60 -8.31 -71.74
C SER A 5 -27.24 -9.07 -70.46
N LYS A 6 -25.97 -9.41 -70.36
CA LYS A 6 -25.34 -10.00 -69.20
C LYS A 6 -25.12 -8.91 -68.16
N PHE A 7 -25.65 -9.09 -66.95
CA PHE A 7 -25.26 -8.27 -65.82
C PHE A 7 -24.31 -9.08 -64.93
N PHE A 8 -23.09 -8.62 -64.88
CA PHE A 8 -22.03 -9.11 -63.99
C PHE A 8 -22.38 -8.74 -62.54
N LEU A 9 -22.56 -9.73 -61.67
CA LEU A 9 -22.59 -9.53 -60.22
C LEU A 9 -21.18 -9.47 -59.74
N THR A 10 -20.72 -8.27 -59.34
CA THR A 10 -19.49 -8.08 -58.58
C THR A 10 -19.81 -8.20 -57.11
N LEU A 11 -19.45 -9.31 -56.47
CA LEU A 11 -19.44 -9.49 -55.01
C LEU A 11 -18.32 -8.63 -54.44
N LEU A 12 -18.64 -7.50 -53.81
CA LEU A 12 -17.77 -6.77 -52.92
C LEU A 12 -17.83 -7.42 -51.53
N ALA A 13 -16.86 -8.27 -51.25
CA ALA A 13 -16.62 -8.77 -49.89
C ALA A 13 -16.06 -7.64 -49.06
N TRP A 14 -16.88 -7.09 -48.16
CA TRP A 14 -16.43 -6.23 -47.11
C TRP A 14 -15.76 -7.05 -46.02
N PHE A 15 -14.42 -7.09 -46.06
CA PHE A 15 -13.65 -7.52 -44.91
C PHE A 15 -13.69 -6.40 -43.85
N ALA A 16 -14.61 -6.55 -42.88
CA ALA A 16 -14.56 -5.77 -41.66
C ALA A 16 -13.34 -6.24 -40.85
N LEU A 17 -12.24 -5.53 -41.00
CA LEU A 17 -11.05 -5.70 -40.16
C LEU A 17 -11.39 -5.14 -38.76
N ALA A 18 -11.87 -6.01 -37.88
CA ALA A 18 -11.99 -5.69 -36.45
C ALA A 18 -10.58 -5.55 -35.91
N MET A 19 -10.07 -4.33 -35.85
CA MET A 19 -8.89 -4.01 -35.05
C MET A 19 -9.27 -4.19 -33.58
N PHE A 20 -9.04 -5.38 -33.06
CA PHE A 20 -8.86 -5.55 -31.64
C PHE A 20 -7.63 -4.72 -31.26
N ALA A 21 -7.87 -3.54 -30.70
CA ALA A 21 -6.86 -2.85 -29.94
C ALA A 21 -6.53 -3.73 -28.73
N ALA A 22 -5.63 -4.68 -28.91
CA ALA A 22 -4.97 -5.35 -27.83
C ALA A 22 -4.28 -4.22 -27.04
N SER A 23 -4.91 -3.80 -25.94
CA SER A 23 -4.22 -3.03 -24.93
C SER A 23 -3.03 -3.88 -24.52
N SER A 24 -1.89 -3.58 -25.11
CA SER A 24 -0.63 -4.21 -24.74
C SER A 24 -0.40 -3.84 -23.26
N ILE A 25 -0.79 -4.76 -22.38
CA ILE A 25 -0.23 -4.81 -21.03
C ILE A 25 1.26 -4.98 -21.31
N ARG A 26 1.98 -3.84 -21.28
CA ARG A 26 3.44 -3.92 -21.28
C ARG A 26 3.78 -4.73 -20.04
N PRO A 27 4.55 -5.81 -20.18
CA PRO A 27 5.06 -6.52 -19.03
C PRO A 27 5.71 -5.47 -18.14
N VAL A 28 5.38 -5.48 -16.85
CA VAL A 28 6.11 -4.72 -15.85
C VAL A 28 7.57 -4.98 -16.13
N GLN A 29 8.30 -3.97 -16.57
CA GLN A 29 9.75 -4.11 -16.71
C GLN A 29 10.21 -4.57 -15.34
N ALA A 30 10.84 -5.74 -15.30
CA ALA A 30 11.54 -6.21 -14.12
C ALA A 30 12.32 -5.00 -13.58
N GLU A 31 12.07 -4.63 -12.32
CA GLU A 31 12.76 -3.50 -11.71
C GLU A 31 14.24 -3.67 -12.03
N THR A 32 14.89 -2.61 -12.55
CA THR A 32 16.33 -2.62 -12.79
C THR A 32 16.98 -3.24 -11.56
N PRO A 33 17.88 -4.23 -11.73
CA PRO A 33 18.51 -4.87 -10.58
C PRO A 33 18.97 -3.77 -9.62
N PRO A 34 18.66 -3.86 -8.33
CA PRO A 34 19.01 -2.80 -7.40
C PRO A 34 20.50 -2.50 -7.55
N ASP A 35 20.86 -1.23 -7.59
CA ASP A 35 22.28 -0.85 -7.56
C ASP A 35 22.85 -1.23 -6.20
N THR A 36 23.20 -2.50 -6.05
CA THR A 36 23.83 -3.08 -4.86
C THR A 36 25.35 -3.04 -4.93
N ALA A 37 25.91 -2.53 -6.01
CA ALA A 37 27.37 -2.50 -6.23
C ALA A 37 28.13 -1.74 -5.14
N ARG A 38 27.46 -0.80 -4.47
CA ARG A 38 28.02 0.00 -3.36
C ARG A 38 27.82 -0.65 -1.98
N LEU A 39 27.06 -1.73 -1.89
CA LEU A 39 26.72 -2.41 -0.64
C LEU A 39 27.78 -3.45 -0.27
N SER A 40 27.97 -3.69 1.03
CA SER A 40 28.69 -4.87 1.49
C SER A 40 27.95 -6.15 1.09
N PRO A 41 28.62 -7.32 1.00
CA PRO A 41 27.94 -8.58 0.67
C PRO A 41 26.75 -8.90 1.59
N LYS A 42 26.86 -8.60 2.88
CA LYS A 42 25.77 -8.78 3.85
C LYS A 42 24.60 -7.86 3.56
N ALA A 43 24.85 -6.57 3.33
CA ALA A 43 23.80 -5.61 3.00
C ALA A 43 23.13 -5.93 1.65
N ALA A 44 23.88 -6.39 0.65
CA ALA A 44 23.33 -6.83 -0.63
C ALA A 44 22.41 -8.05 -0.48
N ALA A 45 22.72 -8.99 0.41
CA ALA A 45 21.85 -10.12 0.73
C ALA A 45 20.52 -9.66 1.35
N PHE A 46 20.53 -8.72 2.29
CA PHE A 46 19.29 -8.14 2.83
C PHE A 46 18.52 -7.32 1.80
N ALA A 47 19.21 -6.59 0.91
CA ALA A 47 18.55 -5.89 -0.19
C ALA A 47 17.79 -6.87 -1.10
N SER A 48 18.38 -8.02 -1.45
CA SER A 48 17.70 -9.08 -2.19
C SER A 48 16.47 -9.62 -1.45
N ARG A 49 16.63 -9.98 -0.17
CA ARG A 49 15.51 -10.46 0.67
C ARG A 49 14.38 -9.41 0.79
N THR A 50 14.73 -8.13 0.82
CA THR A 50 13.75 -7.04 0.82
C THR A 50 12.92 -7.05 -0.46
N LEU A 51 13.54 -7.23 -1.62
CA LEU A 51 12.81 -7.32 -2.90
C LEU A 51 11.92 -8.56 -2.95
N ASP A 52 12.43 -9.71 -2.52
CA ASP A 52 11.65 -10.95 -2.45
C ASP A 52 10.42 -10.79 -1.52
N PHE A 53 10.60 -10.10 -0.39
CA PHE A 53 9.51 -9.79 0.52
C PHE A 53 8.47 -8.85 -0.11
N ILE A 54 8.92 -7.80 -0.82
CA ILE A 54 8.03 -6.89 -1.55
C ILE A 54 7.19 -7.67 -2.57
N GLU A 55 7.80 -8.56 -3.36
CA GLU A 55 7.08 -9.37 -4.34
C GLU A 55 6.10 -10.36 -3.67
N LYS A 56 6.50 -10.98 -2.57
CA LYS A 56 5.60 -11.80 -1.76
C LYS A 56 4.37 -11.02 -1.30
N MET A 57 4.57 -9.82 -0.76
CA MET A 57 3.48 -8.97 -0.28
C MET A 57 2.61 -8.44 -1.43
N ASN A 58 3.20 -8.15 -2.60
CA ASN A 58 2.45 -7.83 -3.83
C ASN A 58 1.47 -8.96 -4.18
N GLY A 59 1.95 -10.22 -4.18
CA GLY A 59 1.12 -11.39 -4.41
C GLY A 59 -0.04 -11.47 -3.41
N ILE A 60 0.27 -11.55 -2.10
CA ILE A 60 -0.74 -11.66 -1.03
C ILE A 60 -1.81 -10.55 -1.16
N TYR A 61 -1.38 -9.31 -1.34
CA TYR A 61 -2.26 -8.16 -1.34
C TYR A 61 -3.16 -8.05 -2.57
N PHE A 62 -2.56 -8.19 -3.77
CA PHE A 62 -3.33 -8.04 -5.01
C PHE A 62 -4.12 -9.29 -5.38
N ASP A 63 -3.65 -10.50 -5.04
CA ASP A 63 -4.44 -11.72 -5.22
C ASP A 63 -5.70 -11.69 -4.35
N ALA A 64 -5.59 -11.18 -3.12
CA ALA A 64 -6.77 -10.95 -2.28
C ALA A 64 -7.70 -9.88 -2.88
N ALA A 65 -7.18 -8.77 -3.40
CA ALA A 65 -8.00 -7.74 -4.05
C ALA A 65 -8.73 -8.29 -5.28
N VAL A 66 -8.06 -9.09 -6.12
CA VAL A 66 -8.67 -9.74 -7.28
C VAL A 66 -9.76 -10.72 -6.85
N ARG A 67 -9.48 -11.58 -5.87
CA ARG A 67 -10.44 -12.57 -5.36
C ARG A 67 -11.69 -11.89 -4.79
N LEU A 68 -11.52 -10.82 -4.03
CA LEU A 68 -12.62 -10.08 -3.40
C LEU A 68 -13.45 -9.29 -4.42
N ASN A 69 -12.82 -8.70 -5.42
CA ASN A 69 -13.48 -7.87 -6.43
C ASN A 69 -14.02 -8.67 -7.62
N GLY A 70 -13.60 -9.92 -7.81
CA GLY A 70 -14.00 -10.76 -8.93
C GLY A 70 -13.71 -10.11 -10.29
N ASP A 71 -14.60 -10.31 -11.25
CA ASP A 71 -14.49 -9.82 -12.64
C ASP A 71 -14.51 -8.29 -12.75
N ASP A 72 -14.97 -7.60 -11.71
CA ASP A 72 -15.02 -6.13 -11.66
C ASP A 72 -13.71 -5.50 -11.18
N ASN A 73 -12.68 -6.30 -10.88
CA ASN A 73 -11.39 -5.77 -10.51
C ASN A 73 -10.70 -5.05 -11.68
N ARG A 74 -10.21 -3.84 -11.42
CA ARG A 74 -9.48 -3.03 -12.41
C ARG A 74 -8.15 -2.60 -11.83
N PHE A 75 -7.11 -2.65 -12.65
CA PHE A 75 -5.78 -2.18 -12.27
C PHE A 75 -5.41 -0.87 -12.93
N GLU A 76 -4.79 0.00 -12.17
CA GLU A 76 -4.09 1.20 -12.63
C GLU A 76 -2.65 1.13 -12.13
N GLN A 77 -1.67 1.49 -12.97
CA GLN A 77 -0.27 1.53 -12.58
C GLN A 77 0.39 2.78 -13.14
N ARG A 78 1.18 3.45 -12.30
CA ARG A 78 1.96 4.62 -12.69
C ARG A 78 3.33 4.60 -12.02
N ALA A 79 4.33 5.08 -12.74
CA ALA A 79 5.63 5.44 -12.19
C ALA A 79 5.77 6.96 -12.20
N LEU A 80 6.20 7.52 -11.08
CA LEU A 80 6.57 8.92 -10.96
C LEU A 80 8.04 8.98 -10.60
N ASP A 81 8.82 9.71 -11.40
CA ASP A 81 10.25 9.94 -11.17
C ASP A 81 10.49 11.41 -10.89
N THR A 82 11.15 11.69 -9.76
CA THR A 82 11.53 13.05 -9.35
C THR A 82 13.00 13.10 -8.94
N GLU A 83 13.49 14.26 -8.59
CA GLU A 83 14.84 14.40 -8.03
C GLU A 83 15.00 13.72 -6.67
N PHE A 84 13.91 13.55 -5.90
CA PHE A 84 13.94 12.96 -4.57
C PHE A 84 13.79 11.44 -4.57
N GLY A 85 13.11 10.88 -5.56
CA GLY A 85 12.87 9.44 -5.62
C GLY A 85 12.05 8.99 -6.82
N THR A 86 11.84 7.69 -6.90
CA THR A 86 10.96 7.04 -7.86
C THR A 86 9.85 6.31 -7.11
N TRP A 87 8.60 6.56 -7.49
CA TRP A 87 7.40 5.91 -6.92
C TRP A 87 6.77 5.01 -7.96
N ASN A 88 6.86 3.70 -7.75
CA ASN A 88 6.18 2.70 -8.56
C ASN A 88 4.86 2.34 -7.89
N THR A 89 3.77 2.89 -8.41
CA THR A 89 2.44 2.78 -7.81
C THR A 89 1.55 1.86 -8.63
N ARG A 90 0.86 0.94 -7.95
CA ARG A 90 -0.17 0.06 -8.51
C ARG A 90 -1.41 0.11 -7.63
N VAL A 91 -2.58 0.15 -8.26
CA VAL A 91 -3.86 0.22 -7.56
C VAL A 91 -4.83 -0.78 -8.18
N ALA A 92 -5.48 -1.60 -7.35
CA ALA A 92 -6.66 -2.37 -7.72
C ALA A 92 -7.91 -1.64 -7.23
N ARG A 93 -8.97 -1.65 -8.05
CA ARG A 93 -10.28 -1.05 -7.73
C ARG A 93 -11.38 -2.04 -8.05
N GLY A 94 -12.42 -2.07 -7.20
CA GLY A 94 -13.57 -2.92 -7.41
C GLY A 94 -14.67 -2.75 -6.36
N PRO A 95 -15.68 -3.62 -6.37
CA PRO A 95 -16.88 -3.44 -5.55
C PRO A 95 -16.68 -3.75 -4.08
N VAL A 96 -15.65 -4.52 -3.68
CA VAL A 96 -15.36 -4.87 -2.28
C VAL A 96 -14.16 -4.11 -1.77
N MET A 97 -13.01 -4.27 -2.44
CA MET A 97 -11.85 -3.42 -2.25
C MET A 97 -12.01 -2.21 -3.18
N GLU A 98 -12.70 -1.16 -2.69
CA GLU A 98 -12.95 0.05 -3.47
C GLU A 98 -11.65 0.66 -3.98
N LYS A 99 -10.59 0.55 -3.16
CA LYS A 99 -9.23 0.87 -3.55
C LYS A 99 -8.23 0.05 -2.72
N ALA A 100 -7.39 -0.70 -3.41
CA ALA A 100 -6.22 -1.35 -2.84
C ALA A 100 -4.97 -0.77 -3.51
N GLY A 101 -4.32 0.18 -2.83
CA GLY A 101 -3.16 0.90 -3.36
C GLY A 101 -1.85 0.40 -2.79
N ARG A 102 -0.83 0.32 -3.65
CA ARG A 102 0.55 0.00 -3.29
C ARG A 102 1.50 0.96 -3.97
N THR A 103 2.52 1.43 -3.24
CA THR A 103 3.70 2.05 -3.86
C THR A 103 4.96 1.39 -3.35
N VAL A 104 5.94 1.22 -4.26
CA VAL A 104 7.33 0.93 -3.91
C VAL A 104 8.14 2.17 -4.24
N THR A 105 8.82 2.72 -3.24
CA THR A 105 9.61 3.94 -3.41
C THR A 105 11.09 3.65 -3.30
N ILE A 106 11.86 4.23 -4.21
CA ILE A 106 13.32 4.27 -4.19
C ILE A 106 13.71 5.71 -3.87
N ILE A 107 14.35 5.96 -2.75
CA ILE A 107 14.84 7.29 -2.38
C ILE A 107 16.16 7.55 -3.08
N LYS A 108 16.26 8.68 -3.80
CA LYS A 108 17.48 9.13 -4.50
C LYS A 108 18.24 10.18 -3.69
N LYS A 109 17.50 11.06 -3.00
CA LYS A 109 18.06 12.09 -2.13
C LYS A 109 17.44 11.94 -0.76
N PRO A 110 18.16 11.42 0.23
CA PRO A 110 17.66 11.31 1.60
C PRO A 110 17.46 12.71 2.18
N THR A 111 16.33 12.91 2.84
CA THR A 111 15.98 14.19 3.42
C THR A 111 16.38 14.28 4.90
N PHE A 112 16.55 13.13 5.54
CA PHE A 112 16.84 13.05 6.98
C PHE A 112 18.21 12.50 7.34
N GLN A 113 18.82 11.73 6.44
CA GLN A 113 20.14 11.13 6.68
C GLN A 113 21.02 11.31 5.46
N ALA A 114 22.27 11.70 5.69
CA ALA A 114 23.25 11.82 4.63
C ALA A 114 23.56 10.44 4.02
N ASP A 115 23.74 10.39 2.70
CA ASP A 115 24.35 9.31 1.96
C ASP A 115 23.70 7.92 2.10
N THR A 116 22.39 7.83 1.82
CA THR A 116 21.74 6.53 1.60
C THR A 116 22.35 5.86 0.37
N LEU A 117 22.90 4.66 0.56
CA LEU A 117 23.46 3.85 -0.51
C LEU A 117 22.37 3.07 -1.24
N TRP A 118 21.36 2.61 -0.48
CA TRP A 118 20.24 1.84 -0.99
C TRP A 118 19.02 1.96 -0.07
N SER A 119 17.84 2.03 -0.66
CA SER A 119 16.59 2.06 0.10
C SER A 119 15.44 1.43 -0.68
N ARG A 120 14.49 0.82 0.03
CA ARG A 120 13.18 0.43 -0.49
C ARG A 120 12.12 0.68 0.56
N TYR A 121 11.06 1.39 0.12
CA TYR A 121 9.86 1.60 0.92
C TYR A 121 8.70 0.88 0.22
N LEU A 122 8.07 -0.05 0.91
CA LEU A 122 6.78 -0.61 0.51
C LEU A 122 5.69 0.06 1.34
N VAL A 123 4.69 0.62 0.68
CA VAL A 123 3.50 1.16 1.36
C VAL A 123 2.25 0.55 0.75
N LEU A 124 1.39 0.00 1.59
CA LEU A 124 0.05 -0.47 1.24
C LEU A 124 -1.00 0.41 1.93
N ALA A 125 -2.03 0.78 1.19
CA ALA A 125 -3.21 1.46 1.72
C ALA A 125 -4.46 0.83 1.13
N ALA A 126 -5.32 0.28 2.00
CA ALA A 126 -6.55 -0.39 1.61
C ALA A 126 -7.77 0.38 2.09
N HIS A 127 -8.68 0.64 1.16
CA HIS A 127 -9.97 1.29 1.41
C HIS A 127 -11.10 0.35 1.00
N PRO A 128 -11.59 -0.49 1.92
CA PRO A 128 -12.78 -1.31 1.67
C PRO A 128 -14.00 -0.42 1.42
N LYS A 129 -14.97 -0.92 0.63
CA LYS A 129 -16.22 -0.23 0.40
C LYS A 129 -17.13 -0.26 1.63
N SER A 130 -17.16 -1.40 2.33
CA SER A 130 -17.94 -1.54 3.56
C SER A 130 -17.43 -0.61 4.65
N PRO A 131 -18.29 0.20 5.29
CA PRO A 131 -17.92 1.03 6.43
C PRO A 131 -17.58 0.20 7.68
N LEU A 132 -17.98 -1.09 7.72
CA LEU A 132 -17.67 -2.00 8.82
C LEU A 132 -16.20 -2.41 8.87
N VAL A 133 -15.41 -2.00 7.87
CA VAL A 133 -13.96 -2.20 7.84
C VAL A 133 -13.27 -0.86 7.59
N GLY A 134 -12.41 -0.47 8.50
CA GLY A 134 -11.65 0.77 8.39
C GLY A 134 -10.63 0.75 7.25
N THR A 135 -9.85 1.82 7.16
CA THR A 135 -8.74 1.91 6.20
C THR A 135 -7.46 1.35 6.83
N MET A 136 -6.79 0.46 6.10
CA MET A 136 -5.47 -0.04 6.47
C MET A 136 -4.38 0.86 5.91
N GLN A 137 -3.35 1.11 6.73
CA GLN A 137 -2.06 1.59 6.27
C GLN A 137 -0.95 0.69 6.78
N ALA A 138 -0.08 0.26 5.89
CA ALA A 138 1.10 -0.51 6.22
C ALA A 138 2.29 0.01 5.44
N SER A 139 3.37 0.36 6.12
CA SER A 139 4.64 0.73 5.52
C SER A 139 5.77 -0.16 6.06
N PHE A 140 6.69 -0.51 5.18
CA PHE A 140 7.89 -1.27 5.48
C PHE A 140 9.06 -0.63 4.75
N VAL A 141 10.17 -0.41 5.42
CA VAL A 141 11.34 0.23 4.84
C VAL A 141 12.62 -0.47 5.25
N VAL A 142 13.54 -0.57 4.32
CA VAL A 142 14.94 -0.97 4.57
C VAL A 142 15.85 0.05 3.92
N GLU A 143 16.85 0.52 4.69
CA GLU A 143 17.87 1.45 4.23
C GLU A 143 19.27 1.00 4.65
N PHE A 144 20.24 1.27 3.78
CA PHE A 144 21.67 1.13 4.05
C PHE A 144 22.37 2.46 3.76
N HIS A 145 23.23 2.91 4.68
CA HIS A 145 23.89 4.21 4.63
C HIS A 145 25.41 4.07 4.45
N ALA A 146 26.05 5.14 3.95
CA ALA A 146 27.50 5.15 3.66
C ALA A 146 28.36 5.08 4.93
N ASP A 147 27.84 5.51 6.07
CA ASP A 147 28.50 5.42 7.38
C ASP A 147 28.47 4.01 8.00
N GLY A 148 27.87 3.04 7.29
CA GLY A 148 27.70 1.67 7.75
C GLY A 148 26.45 1.43 8.58
N ASN A 149 25.68 2.48 8.91
CA ASN A 149 24.39 2.34 9.56
C ASN A 149 23.36 1.71 8.61
N SER A 150 22.35 1.11 9.19
CA SER A 150 21.23 0.53 8.46
C SER A 150 19.95 0.65 9.26
N MET A 151 18.82 0.63 8.58
CA MET A 151 17.52 0.74 9.22
C MET A 151 16.54 -0.26 8.61
N VAL A 152 15.80 -0.97 9.46
CA VAL A 152 14.53 -1.58 9.13
C VAL A 152 13.45 -0.97 10.02
N ALA A 153 12.41 -0.45 9.41
CA ALA A 153 11.34 0.26 10.12
C ALA A 153 10.01 0.15 9.36
N GLY A 154 8.96 0.73 9.92
CA GLY A 154 7.65 0.75 9.30
C GLY A 154 6.58 1.26 10.24
N MET A 155 5.35 1.25 9.73
CA MET A 155 4.15 1.51 10.52
C MET A 155 3.02 0.64 9.98
N ILE A 156 2.30 0.01 10.86
CA ILE A 156 1.13 -0.80 10.54
C ILE A 156 -0.01 -0.40 11.47
N ASP A 157 -1.15 0.02 10.92
CA ASP A 157 -2.34 0.28 11.74
C ASP A 157 -3.61 0.37 10.88
N VAL A 158 -4.76 0.40 11.56
CA VAL A 158 -6.08 0.60 10.97
C VAL A 158 -6.61 1.96 11.43
N MET A 159 -7.14 2.73 10.49
CA MET A 159 -7.98 3.89 10.80
C MET A 159 -9.41 3.38 10.86
N PRO A 160 -9.99 3.23 12.05
CA PRO A 160 -11.31 2.65 12.19
C PRO A 160 -12.38 3.56 11.59
N ALA A 161 -13.41 2.94 10.99
CA ALA A 161 -14.67 3.58 10.66
C ALA A 161 -15.73 3.05 11.63
N ALA A 162 -16.59 2.15 11.17
CA ALA A 162 -17.52 1.39 12.01
C ALA A 162 -16.99 -0.02 12.32
N THR A 163 -15.67 -0.22 12.32
CA THR A 163 -15.05 -1.53 12.62
C THR A 163 -15.32 -1.90 14.06
N SER A 164 -15.82 -3.10 14.28
CA SER A 164 -16.12 -3.58 15.64
C SER A 164 -14.87 -3.83 16.48
N ASP A 165 -15.00 -3.74 17.79
CA ASP A 165 -13.92 -4.05 18.73
C ASP A 165 -13.43 -5.50 18.59
N ASP A 166 -14.33 -6.45 18.25
CA ASP A 166 -13.98 -7.83 18.00
C ASP A 166 -13.06 -7.98 16.79
N ASP A 167 -13.37 -7.29 15.66
CA ASP A 167 -12.55 -7.33 14.46
C ASP A 167 -11.19 -6.64 14.69
N LEU A 168 -11.18 -5.53 15.41
CA LEU A 168 -9.93 -4.86 15.80
C LEU A 168 -9.08 -5.74 16.71
N SER A 169 -9.74 -6.46 17.65
CA SER A 169 -9.06 -7.41 18.53
C SER A 169 -8.50 -8.61 17.77
N GLU A 170 -9.18 -9.12 16.73
CA GLU A 170 -8.67 -10.18 15.88
C GLU A 170 -7.37 -9.76 15.18
N ILE A 171 -7.32 -8.55 14.61
CA ILE A 171 -6.10 -8.01 14.01
C ILE A 171 -5.00 -7.83 15.07
N LYS A 172 -5.34 -7.23 16.22
CA LYS A 172 -4.40 -7.01 17.32
C LYS A 172 -3.79 -8.31 17.82
N ASN A 173 -4.59 -9.37 17.97
CA ASN A 173 -4.11 -10.67 18.42
C ASN A 173 -3.15 -11.33 17.42
N ALA A 174 -3.40 -11.19 16.11
CA ALA A 174 -2.48 -11.68 15.09
C ALA A 174 -1.11 -10.99 15.18
N VAL A 175 -1.10 -9.67 15.37
CA VAL A 175 0.11 -8.87 15.54
C VAL A 175 0.80 -9.19 16.88
N GLU A 176 0.03 -9.34 17.96
CA GLU A 176 0.55 -9.68 19.28
C GLU A 176 1.25 -11.02 19.31
N ALA A 177 0.75 -12.01 18.57
CA ALA A 177 1.40 -13.31 18.46
C ALA A 177 2.83 -13.21 17.90
N VAL A 178 3.07 -12.29 16.94
CA VAL A 178 4.41 -12.05 16.40
C VAL A 178 5.29 -11.32 17.42
N TYR A 179 4.77 -10.32 18.12
CA TYR A 179 5.51 -9.66 19.21
C TYR A 179 6.01 -10.65 20.26
N GLN A 180 5.11 -11.57 20.67
CA GLN A 180 5.44 -12.60 21.66
C GLN A 180 6.46 -13.61 21.12
N ALA A 181 6.32 -14.05 19.87
CA ALA A 181 7.25 -15.00 19.25
C ALA A 181 8.69 -14.46 19.18
N HIS A 182 8.85 -13.16 19.00
CA HIS A 182 10.13 -12.48 18.93
C HIS A 182 10.59 -11.86 20.28
N GLY A 183 9.80 -12.00 21.34
CA GLY A 183 10.14 -11.42 22.66
C GLY A 183 10.17 -9.89 22.66
N VAL A 184 9.41 -9.25 21.77
CA VAL A 184 9.38 -7.79 21.60
C VAL A 184 8.21 -7.19 22.40
N ASP A 185 8.47 -6.09 23.12
CA ASP A 185 7.41 -5.31 23.79
C ASP A 185 6.56 -4.54 22.77
N GLY A 186 5.42 -5.13 22.40
CA GLY A 186 4.49 -4.54 21.44
C GLY A 186 3.83 -3.26 21.91
N GLU A 187 3.65 -3.08 23.22
CA GLU A 187 3.00 -1.89 23.79
C GLU A 187 3.76 -0.62 23.48
N LYS A 188 5.08 -0.66 23.56
CA LYS A 188 5.97 0.44 23.19
C LYS A 188 5.72 0.95 21.76
N TYR A 189 5.50 0.05 20.80
CA TYR A 189 5.27 0.41 19.40
C TYR A 189 3.83 0.83 19.13
N ARG A 190 2.85 0.22 19.80
CA ARG A 190 1.44 0.64 19.76
C ARG A 190 1.25 2.04 20.30
N GLN A 191 1.83 2.34 21.46
CA GLN A 191 1.77 3.69 22.04
C GLN A 191 2.34 4.75 21.09
N ARG A 192 3.41 4.47 20.37
CA ARG A 192 3.95 5.38 19.36
C ARG A 192 2.96 5.62 18.21
N SER A 193 2.20 4.61 17.77
CA SER A 193 1.16 4.77 16.77
C SER A 193 0.03 5.67 17.28
N CYS A 194 -0.37 5.50 18.54
CA CYS A 194 -1.42 6.29 19.18
C CYS A 194 -0.97 7.72 19.52
N LEU A 195 0.24 7.85 20.09
CA LEU A 195 0.77 9.14 20.61
C LEU A 195 1.32 10.03 19.50
N ALA A 196 1.79 9.46 18.39
CA ALA A 196 2.19 10.24 17.21
C ALA A 196 1.04 11.15 16.72
N SER A 197 -0.18 10.87 17.14
CA SER A 197 -1.34 11.72 16.91
C SER A 197 -1.56 12.79 18.01
N ALA A 198 -0.88 12.75 19.15
CA ALA A 198 -1.19 13.59 20.32
C ALA A 198 -0.21 14.73 20.56
N GLU A 199 1.04 14.62 20.14
CA GLU A 199 2.11 15.56 20.55
C GLU A 199 2.48 16.61 19.51
N GLU A 200 1.93 16.60 18.29
CA GLU A 200 2.34 17.51 17.22
C GLU A 200 1.21 18.37 16.67
N ILE A 201 1.61 19.47 16.24
CA ILE A 201 1.17 20.75 15.66
C ILE A 201 -0.31 20.86 15.22
N ASN A 202 -1.17 19.94 15.17
CA ASN A 202 -2.61 20.06 14.91
C ASN A 202 -3.33 18.73 15.18
N VAL A 203 -3.48 18.39 16.45
CA VAL A 203 -4.19 17.18 16.92
C VAL A 203 -5.58 17.03 16.28
N GLU A 204 -6.23 18.15 15.93
CA GLU A 204 -7.55 18.17 15.30
C GLU A 204 -7.56 17.43 13.95
N TYR A 205 -6.49 17.58 13.17
CA TYR A 205 -6.40 17.00 11.81
C TYR A 205 -5.71 15.62 11.77
N ARG A 206 -5.17 15.16 12.92
CA ARG A 206 -4.49 13.86 12.95
C ARG A 206 -5.46 12.71 12.78
N ARG A 207 -5.02 11.72 11.98
CA ARG A 207 -5.68 10.43 11.87
C ARG A 207 -5.83 9.78 13.24
N LYS A 208 -6.96 9.16 13.49
CA LYS A 208 -7.19 8.40 14.71
C LYS A 208 -6.95 6.92 14.43
N ALA A 209 -5.76 6.42 14.80
CA ALA A 209 -5.40 5.02 14.67
C ALA A 209 -6.14 4.16 15.70
N ALA A 210 -6.42 2.90 15.33
CA ALA A 210 -7.01 1.91 16.24
C ALA A 210 -6.00 1.34 17.25
N CYS A 211 -4.70 1.59 17.04
CA CYS A 211 -3.62 1.10 17.88
C CYS A 211 -3.53 -0.43 17.97
N VAL A 212 -3.85 -1.09 16.88
CA VAL A 212 -3.81 -2.56 16.78
C VAL A 212 -2.46 -3.08 16.28
N GLY A 213 -1.70 -2.23 15.60
CA GLY A 213 -0.41 -2.56 15.01
C GLY A 213 0.77 -1.98 15.78
N GLY A 214 1.50 -1.05 15.15
CA GLY A 214 2.62 -0.36 15.76
C GLY A 214 3.34 0.60 14.82
N ASN A 215 4.07 1.55 15.43
CA ASN A 215 4.96 2.46 14.72
C ASN A 215 6.42 2.18 15.12
N PHE A 216 7.20 1.68 14.17
CA PHE A 216 8.60 1.29 14.33
C PHE A 216 9.58 2.39 13.87
N PHE A 217 9.08 3.50 13.38
CA PHE A 217 9.88 4.71 13.18
C PHE A 217 10.20 5.36 14.52
N GLY A 218 11.35 6.02 14.61
CA GLY A 218 11.76 6.70 15.84
C GLY A 218 13.20 7.20 15.80
N ARG A 219 13.67 7.79 16.92
CA ARG A 219 15.04 8.30 17.04
C ARG A 219 16.09 7.19 17.02
N ASP A 220 15.72 6.00 17.51
CA ASP A 220 16.57 4.81 17.55
C ASP A 220 15.97 3.75 16.63
N PRO A 221 16.19 3.84 15.30
CA PRO A 221 15.67 2.86 14.36
C PRO A 221 16.33 1.49 14.57
N MET A 222 15.59 0.42 14.31
CA MET A 222 16.14 -0.92 14.36
C MET A 222 17.19 -1.10 13.23
N ALA A 223 18.41 -1.52 13.60
CA ALA A 223 19.40 -1.90 12.61
C ALA A 223 18.96 -3.14 11.82
N VAL A 224 19.39 -3.26 10.57
CA VAL A 224 19.13 -4.47 9.76
C VAL A 224 20.01 -5.62 10.26
N THR A 225 19.39 -6.48 11.08
CA THR A 225 19.93 -7.76 11.55
C THR A 225 18.98 -8.88 11.12
N GLU A 226 19.39 -10.14 11.22
CA GLU A 226 18.51 -11.28 10.94
C GLU A 226 17.23 -11.19 11.79
N GLU A 227 17.39 -11.01 13.09
CA GLU A 227 16.30 -10.95 14.05
C GLU A 227 15.33 -9.79 13.76
N ASN A 228 15.84 -8.57 13.57
CA ASN A 228 14.99 -7.40 13.30
C ASN A 228 14.31 -7.47 11.94
N PHE A 229 15.00 -8.01 10.92
CA PHE A 229 14.44 -8.17 9.59
C PHE A 229 13.31 -9.21 9.59
N ASP A 230 13.54 -10.37 10.22
CA ASP A 230 12.54 -11.42 10.31
C ASP A 230 11.33 -10.94 11.11
N PHE A 231 11.53 -10.32 12.27
CA PHE A 231 10.47 -9.70 13.05
C PHE A 231 9.64 -8.73 12.21
N MET A 232 10.27 -7.78 11.51
CA MET A 232 9.57 -6.76 10.75
C MET A 232 8.80 -7.32 9.55
N THR A 233 9.34 -8.33 8.87
CA THR A 233 8.65 -8.98 7.76
C THR A 233 7.46 -9.83 8.22
N GLU A 234 7.62 -10.56 9.34
CA GLU A 234 6.55 -11.38 9.90
C GLU A 234 5.40 -10.53 10.45
N ILE A 235 5.70 -9.47 11.20
CA ILE A 235 4.65 -8.61 11.78
C ILE A 235 3.89 -7.84 10.69
N TYR A 236 4.59 -7.38 9.65
CA TYR A 236 3.97 -6.72 8.51
C TYR A 236 3.01 -7.67 7.78
N GLN A 237 3.46 -8.89 7.49
CA GLN A 237 2.65 -9.90 6.81
C GLN A 237 1.43 -10.29 7.67
N ALA A 238 1.62 -10.62 8.94
CA ALA A 238 0.55 -11.01 9.85
C ALA A 238 -0.54 -9.93 9.94
N PHE A 239 -0.14 -8.67 10.00
CA PHE A 239 -1.05 -7.54 10.01
C PHE A 239 -1.86 -7.43 8.71
N VAL A 240 -1.20 -7.48 7.54
CA VAL A 240 -1.87 -7.37 6.24
C VAL A 240 -2.83 -8.53 6.02
N GLU A 241 -2.41 -9.76 6.30
CA GLU A 241 -3.25 -10.94 6.13
C GLU A 241 -4.46 -10.94 7.08
N SER A 242 -4.28 -10.53 8.35
CA SER A 242 -5.39 -10.43 9.30
C SER A 242 -6.41 -9.37 8.88
N PHE A 243 -5.94 -8.21 8.40
CA PHE A 243 -6.82 -7.18 7.85
C PHE A 243 -7.63 -7.69 6.64
N LEU A 244 -6.98 -8.36 5.69
CA LEU A 244 -7.65 -8.92 4.52
C LEU A 244 -8.72 -9.96 4.88
N LYS A 245 -8.49 -10.76 5.92
CA LYS A 245 -9.51 -11.70 6.48
C LYS A 245 -10.74 -10.96 7.02
N ILE A 246 -10.54 -9.80 7.68
CA ILE A 246 -11.66 -8.99 8.16
C ILE A 246 -12.46 -8.42 6.97
N VAL A 247 -11.78 -7.96 5.90
CA VAL A 247 -12.48 -7.52 4.68
C VAL A 247 -13.33 -8.65 4.11
N GLU A 248 -12.77 -9.86 3.97
CA GLU A 248 -13.47 -11.03 3.47
C GLU A 248 -14.67 -11.42 4.36
N LYS A 249 -14.50 -11.38 5.68
CA LYS A 249 -15.55 -11.65 6.67
C LYS A 249 -16.71 -10.67 6.56
N ARG A 250 -16.47 -9.38 6.31
CA ARG A 250 -17.44 -8.30 6.36
C ARG A 250 -17.98 -7.85 5.00
N GLN A 251 -17.51 -8.41 3.88
CA GLN A 251 -17.82 -7.93 2.53
C GLN A 251 -19.32 -7.97 2.17
N ASN A 252 -20.08 -8.88 2.77
CA ASN A 252 -21.51 -9.07 2.50
C ASN A 252 -22.42 -8.63 3.66
N ASP A 253 -21.84 -8.08 4.73
CA ASP A 253 -22.61 -7.65 5.89
C ASP A 253 -23.37 -6.35 5.57
N THR A 254 -24.59 -6.24 6.11
CA THR A 254 -25.38 -5.02 6.01
C THR A 254 -24.87 -3.96 6.96
N TYR A 255 -24.98 -2.71 6.57
CA TYR A 255 -24.56 -1.56 7.37
C TYR A 255 -25.61 -0.45 7.30
N THR A 256 -25.51 0.50 8.19
CA THR A 256 -26.46 1.60 8.38
C THR A 256 -25.90 2.93 7.87
N ASP A 257 -26.76 3.97 7.78
CA ASP A 257 -26.31 5.33 7.47
C ASP A 257 -25.38 5.92 8.55
N ALA A 258 -25.52 5.46 9.80
CA ALA A 258 -24.61 5.83 10.87
C ALA A 258 -23.18 5.28 10.62
N ASP A 259 -23.06 4.04 10.13
CA ASP A 259 -21.78 3.43 9.77
C ASP A 259 -21.13 4.17 8.60
N LEU A 260 -21.90 4.57 7.59
CA LEU A 260 -21.42 5.41 6.49
C LEU A 260 -20.91 6.76 6.98
N THR A 261 -21.60 7.38 7.94
CA THR A 261 -21.16 8.64 8.55
C THR A 261 -19.80 8.52 9.22
N LEU A 262 -19.55 7.40 9.92
CA LEU A 262 -18.25 7.11 10.53
C LEU A 262 -17.16 6.91 9.46
N GLN A 263 -17.47 6.22 8.36
CA GLN A 263 -16.53 6.07 7.25
C GLN A 263 -16.20 7.41 6.58
N ASP A 264 -17.20 8.25 6.32
CA ASP A 264 -17.00 9.57 5.72
C ASP A 264 -16.11 10.45 6.61
N LYS A 265 -16.36 10.44 7.94
CA LYS A 265 -15.52 11.14 8.92
C LYS A 265 -14.07 10.63 8.92
N MET A 266 -13.87 9.32 8.91
CA MET A 266 -12.55 8.71 8.85
C MET A 266 -11.81 9.09 7.55
N ARG A 267 -12.49 9.01 6.39
CA ARG A 267 -11.92 9.36 5.08
C ARG A 267 -11.54 10.84 4.99
N LYS A 268 -12.37 11.72 5.55
CA LYS A 268 -12.07 13.14 5.65
C LYS A 268 -10.83 13.38 6.53
N GLY A 269 -10.78 12.79 7.72
CA GLY A 269 -9.63 12.88 8.61
C GLY A 269 -8.34 12.34 7.99
N TRP A 270 -8.41 11.32 7.15
CA TRP A 270 -7.24 10.82 6.40
C TRP A 270 -6.67 11.88 5.44
N LEU A 271 -7.53 12.59 4.71
CA LEU A 271 -7.12 13.67 3.81
C LEU A 271 -6.57 14.87 4.61
N GLU A 272 -7.26 15.27 5.67
CA GLU A 272 -6.89 16.43 6.49
C GLU A 272 -5.55 16.21 7.20
N ASP A 273 -5.29 15.01 7.72
CA ASP A 273 -3.98 14.65 8.28
C ASP A 273 -2.86 14.89 7.26
N ARG A 274 -3.06 14.44 6.02
CA ARG A 274 -2.09 14.66 4.96
C ARG A 274 -1.87 16.12 4.64
N LEU A 275 -2.94 16.92 4.59
CA LEU A 275 -2.85 18.32 4.17
C LEU A 275 -2.35 19.24 5.29
N PHE A 276 -2.68 18.95 6.56
CA PHE A 276 -2.53 19.92 7.65
C PHE A 276 -1.68 19.41 8.81
N ALA A 277 -1.60 18.10 9.03
CA ALA A 277 -0.94 17.54 10.20
C ALA A 277 0.37 16.82 9.91
N ASP A 278 0.65 16.45 8.67
CA ASP A 278 1.86 15.71 8.28
C ASP A 278 2.65 16.41 7.17
N PRO A 279 3.33 17.53 7.47
CA PRO A 279 4.10 18.28 6.48
C PRO A 279 5.29 17.47 5.95
N ASN A 280 5.83 16.54 6.72
CA ASN A 280 6.98 15.74 6.30
C ASN A 280 6.61 14.76 5.18
N THR A 281 5.48 14.06 5.30
CA THR A 281 5.01 13.13 4.28
C THR A 281 4.76 13.85 2.94
N THR A 282 4.37 15.14 2.94
CA THR A 282 4.18 15.91 1.70
C THR A 282 5.47 16.11 0.92
N GLN A 283 6.62 16.17 1.60
CA GLN A 283 7.92 16.32 0.94
C GLN A 283 8.40 15.00 0.32
N PHE A 284 8.12 13.87 0.96
CA PHE A 284 8.64 12.56 0.55
C PHE A 284 7.74 11.80 -0.41
N ALA A 285 6.43 12.03 -0.34
CA ALA A 285 5.48 11.41 -1.26
C ALA A 285 4.74 12.51 -2.01
N PRO A 286 5.14 12.86 -3.24
CA PRO A 286 4.45 13.85 -4.05
C PRO A 286 2.95 13.55 -4.11
N TRP A 287 2.14 14.61 -4.18
CA TRP A 287 0.68 14.49 -4.20
C TRP A 287 0.20 13.52 -5.29
N GLU A 288 0.83 13.54 -6.45
CA GLU A 288 0.50 12.71 -7.60
C GLU A 288 0.67 11.21 -7.31
N ALA A 289 1.70 10.85 -6.54
CA ALA A 289 1.89 9.48 -6.10
C ALA A 289 0.95 9.13 -4.94
N TRP A 290 0.93 9.99 -3.91
CA TRP A 290 0.13 9.75 -2.71
C TRP A 290 -1.37 9.65 -3.00
N SER A 291 -1.91 10.56 -3.82
CA SER A 291 -3.32 10.53 -4.20
C SER A 291 -3.70 9.25 -4.94
N LEU A 292 -2.78 8.70 -5.72
CA LEU A 292 -3.04 7.45 -6.44
C LEU A 292 -3.11 6.25 -5.50
N TYR A 293 -2.15 6.04 -4.61
CA TYR A 293 -2.13 4.83 -3.78
C TYR A 293 -2.85 4.99 -2.44
N SER A 294 -2.84 6.15 -1.80
CA SER A 294 -3.24 6.31 -0.40
C SER A 294 -4.50 7.15 -0.17
N LEU A 295 -4.84 8.12 -1.04
CA LEU A 295 -6.05 8.93 -0.87
C LEU A 295 -7.30 8.04 -0.90
N PRO A 296 -8.26 8.21 0.02
CA PRO A 296 -9.56 7.54 -0.07
C PRO A 296 -10.24 7.78 -1.42
N PRO A 297 -10.97 6.79 -1.99
CA PRO A 297 -11.58 6.93 -3.30
C PRO A 297 -12.66 8.01 -3.36
N VAL A 298 -13.34 8.26 -2.24
CA VAL A 298 -14.36 9.31 -2.08
C VAL A 298 -14.14 10.00 -0.74
N VAL A 299 -14.11 11.34 -0.74
CA VAL A 299 -14.09 12.18 0.46
C VAL A 299 -15.26 13.14 0.40
N LYS A 300 -16.09 13.16 1.45
CA LYS A 300 -17.21 14.10 1.60
C LYS A 300 -16.87 15.17 2.65
N PHE A 301 -17.30 16.39 2.39
CA PHE A 301 -17.09 17.58 3.23
C PHE A 301 -18.40 18.09 3.82
#